data_a38841b349fd54356fabe89483b64445
#
_entry.id   a38841b349fd54356fabe89483b64445
#
_cell.length_a   1.000
_cell.length_b   1.000
_cell.length_c   1.000
_cell.angle_alpha   90.00
_cell.angle_beta   90.00
_cell.angle_gamma   90.00
#
_symmetry.space_group_name_H-M   'P 1'
#
loop_
_entity.id
_entity.type
_entity.pdbx_description
1 polymer ?
#
loop_
_entity_poly.entity_id
_entity_poly.type
_entity_poly.pdbx_seq_one_letter_code
_entity_poly.pdbx_strand_id
1 'polypeptide(L)'
;MMKLYDFLPCPFGQKVRIVLAEKSLTYELIQIDLAQGDQRRPEFLRLNPFARVPVLVDEDTTVYDSTVIIEYLEDEYPEPPVLPSVESSALRARARIFEDFADTSFTPQVGQLMAEMARAEGERDQGRLQRLHRSIERALDYLNHELTGQQFLAGDFSIADIGFAPRLLVLGELGLEAGLNRPNVDAWIKRMLERPSIQSLQGVTAEALAGV
;
A
#
# COMPACT_ATOMS: atom_id res chain seq x y z
N MET A 1 -16.35 -13.60 -13.29
CA MET A 1 -15.35 -12.54 -13.60
C MET A 1 -15.07 -11.77 -12.31
N MET A 2 -13.80 -11.67 -11.95
CA MET A 2 -13.34 -11.00 -10.72
C MET A 2 -13.72 -9.51 -10.71
N LYS A 3 -14.14 -8.97 -9.55
CA LYS A 3 -14.48 -7.55 -9.36
C LYS A 3 -13.74 -7.00 -8.15
N LEU A 4 -13.13 -5.84 -8.32
CA LEU A 4 -12.51 -5.09 -7.22
C LEU A 4 -13.31 -3.81 -6.97
N TYR A 5 -13.91 -3.71 -5.79
CA TYR A 5 -14.56 -2.50 -5.30
C TYR A 5 -13.51 -1.69 -4.56
N ASP A 6 -13.13 -0.54 -5.10
CA ASP A 6 -12.02 0.25 -4.58
C ASP A 6 -12.26 1.76 -4.72
N PHE A 7 -11.54 2.51 -3.90
CA PHE A 7 -11.35 3.95 -4.04
C PHE A 7 -9.92 4.19 -4.52
N LEU A 8 -9.74 4.66 -5.77
CA LEU A 8 -8.44 4.72 -6.43
C LEU A 8 -7.28 5.32 -5.59
N PRO A 9 -7.50 6.38 -4.76
CA PRO A 9 -6.48 6.91 -3.89
C PRO A 9 -6.17 6.06 -2.65
N CYS A 10 -7.00 5.05 -2.35
CA CYS A 10 -6.83 4.24 -1.14
C CYS A 10 -5.52 3.43 -1.21
N PRO A 11 -4.58 3.60 -0.26
CA PRO A 11 -3.32 2.86 -0.27
C PRO A 11 -3.52 1.35 -0.13
N PHE A 12 -4.56 0.94 0.58
CA PHE A 12 -4.90 -0.47 0.77
C PHE A 12 -5.45 -1.10 -0.52
N GLY A 13 -6.24 -0.34 -1.30
CA GLY A 13 -6.66 -0.77 -2.63
C GLY A 13 -5.50 -0.81 -3.62
N GLN A 14 -4.58 0.15 -3.53
CA GLN A 14 -3.36 0.17 -4.34
C GLN A 14 -2.52 -1.09 -4.13
N LYS A 15 -2.35 -1.59 -2.89
CA LYS A 15 -1.68 -2.87 -2.61
C LYS A 15 -2.32 -4.03 -3.39
N VAL A 16 -3.64 -4.15 -3.33
CA VAL A 16 -4.38 -5.21 -4.04
C VAL A 16 -4.19 -5.09 -5.54
N ARG A 17 -4.25 -3.87 -6.10
CA ARG A 17 -4.03 -3.64 -7.54
C ARG A 17 -2.60 -4.00 -7.99
N ILE A 18 -1.59 -3.76 -7.15
CA ILE A 18 -0.22 -4.21 -7.42
C ILE A 18 -0.20 -5.73 -7.53
N VAL A 19 -0.79 -6.45 -6.57
CA VAL A 19 -0.80 -7.92 -6.56
C VAL A 19 -1.55 -8.47 -7.77
N LEU A 20 -2.71 -7.93 -8.11
CA LEU A 20 -3.46 -8.33 -9.30
C LEU A 20 -2.62 -8.14 -10.58
N ALA A 21 -1.89 -7.02 -10.67
CA ALA A 21 -0.99 -6.77 -11.81
C ALA A 21 0.22 -7.71 -11.83
N GLU A 22 0.86 -7.98 -10.69
CA GLU A 22 1.97 -8.95 -10.59
C GLU A 22 1.55 -10.35 -11.04
N LYS A 23 0.34 -10.75 -10.65
CA LYS A 23 -0.24 -12.06 -11.02
C LYS A 23 -0.89 -12.06 -12.42
N SER A 24 -0.87 -10.92 -13.13
CA SER A 24 -1.52 -10.76 -14.44
C SER A 24 -3.01 -11.12 -14.44
N LEU A 25 -3.68 -10.91 -13.32
CA LEU A 25 -5.11 -11.19 -13.15
C LEU A 25 -5.96 -10.04 -13.70
N THR A 26 -6.96 -10.39 -14.50
CA THR A 26 -7.92 -9.42 -15.05
C THR A 26 -9.12 -9.30 -14.13
N TYR A 27 -9.57 -8.06 -13.91
CA TYR A 27 -10.70 -7.75 -13.04
C TYR A 27 -11.49 -6.54 -13.56
N GLU A 28 -12.74 -6.44 -13.16
CA GLU A 28 -13.56 -5.25 -13.32
C GLU A 28 -13.36 -4.35 -12.09
N LEU A 29 -12.93 -3.10 -12.31
CA LEU A 29 -12.82 -2.12 -11.23
C LEU A 29 -14.16 -1.42 -11.03
N ILE A 30 -14.73 -1.57 -9.83
CA ILE A 30 -15.94 -0.85 -9.38
C ILE A 30 -15.48 0.28 -8.46
N GLN A 31 -15.51 1.49 -8.98
CA GLN A 31 -15.09 2.65 -8.20
C GLN A 31 -16.11 3.01 -7.12
N ILE A 32 -15.66 3.18 -5.89
CA ILE A 32 -16.44 3.58 -4.73
C ILE A 32 -16.09 5.02 -4.36
N ASP A 33 -17.07 5.93 -4.46
CA ASP A 33 -16.89 7.31 -4.04
C ASP A 33 -17.11 7.43 -2.53
N LEU A 34 -16.01 7.53 -1.78
CA LEU A 34 -16.04 7.66 -0.33
C LEU A 34 -16.64 8.99 0.13
N ALA A 35 -16.48 10.06 -0.67
CA ALA A 35 -17.04 11.38 -0.35
C ALA A 35 -18.57 11.40 -0.50
N GLN A 36 -19.11 10.67 -1.48
CA GLN A 36 -20.55 10.47 -1.67
C GLN A 36 -21.14 9.42 -0.72
N GLY A 37 -20.33 8.73 0.04
CA GLY A 37 -20.77 7.73 1.00
C GLY A 37 -21.18 6.39 0.38
N ASP A 38 -20.71 6.06 -0.83
CA ASP A 38 -21.05 4.81 -1.52
C ASP A 38 -20.76 3.57 -0.68
N GLN A 39 -19.68 3.60 0.13
CA GLN A 39 -19.32 2.51 1.05
C GLN A 39 -20.37 2.24 2.14
N ARG A 40 -21.32 3.15 2.35
CA ARG A 40 -22.40 3.03 3.34
C ARG A 40 -23.74 2.61 2.72
N ARG A 41 -23.80 2.46 1.39
CA ARG A 41 -25.02 2.01 0.70
C ARG A 41 -25.32 0.54 1.03
N PRO A 42 -26.60 0.15 1.11
CA PRO A 42 -26.98 -1.23 1.46
C PRO A 42 -26.33 -2.29 0.57
N GLU A 43 -26.12 -1.97 -0.72
CA GLU A 43 -25.49 -2.85 -1.70
C GLU A 43 -24.05 -3.17 -1.32
N PHE A 44 -23.27 -2.15 -0.95
CA PHE A 44 -21.89 -2.32 -0.53
C PHE A 44 -21.77 -2.95 0.86
N LEU A 45 -22.66 -2.59 1.80
CA LEU A 45 -22.68 -3.16 3.14
C LEU A 45 -22.96 -4.68 3.15
N ARG A 46 -23.62 -5.22 2.13
CA ARG A 46 -23.76 -6.68 1.95
C ARG A 46 -22.44 -7.35 1.58
N LEU A 47 -21.51 -6.63 0.91
CA LEU A 47 -20.18 -7.13 0.58
C LEU A 47 -19.21 -6.96 1.75
N ASN A 48 -19.24 -5.80 2.40
CA ASN A 48 -18.40 -5.51 3.56
C ASN A 48 -19.18 -4.71 4.61
N PRO A 49 -19.62 -5.35 5.72
CA PRO A 49 -20.38 -4.68 6.76
C PRO A 49 -19.61 -3.60 7.53
N PHE A 50 -18.28 -3.55 7.37
CA PHE A 50 -17.43 -2.52 7.98
C PHE A 50 -17.33 -1.25 7.14
N ALA A 51 -18.00 -1.17 5.97
CA ALA A 51 -18.02 0.00 5.09
C ALA A 51 -16.59 0.47 4.68
N ARG A 52 -15.70 -0.46 4.38
CA ARG A 52 -14.31 -0.19 4.00
C ARG A 52 -13.99 -0.79 2.64
N VAL A 53 -13.17 -0.08 1.88
CA VAL A 53 -12.51 -0.56 0.66
C VAL A 53 -11.08 -0.99 0.99
N PRO A 54 -10.46 -1.90 0.21
CA PRO A 54 -11.01 -2.64 -0.93
C PRO A 54 -11.90 -3.82 -0.53
N VAL A 55 -12.72 -4.27 -1.49
CA VAL A 55 -13.43 -5.56 -1.45
C VAL A 55 -13.22 -6.27 -2.78
N LEU A 56 -12.82 -7.53 -2.73
CA LEU A 56 -12.71 -8.41 -3.89
C LEU A 56 -13.92 -9.34 -3.94
N VAL A 57 -14.52 -9.48 -5.11
CA VAL A 57 -15.49 -10.51 -5.41
C VAL A 57 -14.93 -11.36 -6.53
N ASP A 58 -14.69 -12.63 -6.25
CA ASP A 58 -14.18 -13.61 -7.20
C ASP A 58 -15.17 -14.77 -7.25
N GLU A 59 -15.87 -14.90 -8.37
CA GLU A 59 -17.01 -15.80 -8.54
C GLU A 59 -18.03 -15.63 -7.40
N ASP A 60 -18.19 -16.64 -6.55
CA ASP A 60 -19.10 -16.65 -5.40
C ASP A 60 -18.41 -16.26 -4.07
N THR A 61 -17.08 -15.98 -4.11
CA THR A 61 -16.29 -15.64 -2.93
C THR A 61 -16.18 -14.11 -2.80
N THR A 62 -16.53 -13.59 -1.62
CA THR A 62 -16.34 -12.17 -1.29
C THR A 62 -15.29 -12.06 -0.19
N VAL A 63 -14.23 -11.31 -0.46
CA VAL A 63 -13.11 -11.09 0.46
C VAL A 63 -12.93 -9.60 0.71
N TYR A 64 -12.76 -9.19 1.94
CA TYR A 64 -12.44 -7.82 2.32
C TYR A 64 -11.29 -7.79 3.31
N ASP A 65 -10.70 -6.61 3.50
CA ASP A 65 -9.37 -6.34 4.06
C ASP A 65 -8.24 -6.64 3.04
N SER A 66 -7.35 -5.67 2.84
CA SER A 66 -6.34 -5.75 1.78
C SER A 66 -5.35 -6.89 1.99
N THR A 67 -4.95 -7.16 3.23
CA THR A 67 -4.03 -8.26 3.57
C THR A 67 -4.70 -9.60 3.32
N VAL A 68 -5.97 -9.76 3.74
CA VAL A 68 -6.74 -10.98 3.52
C VAL A 68 -6.98 -11.22 2.03
N ILE A 69 -7.27 -10.15 1.26
CA ILE A 69 -7.41 -10.25 -0.21
C ILE A 69 -6.11 -10.74 -0.85
N ILE A 70 -4.97 -10.19 -0.44
CA ILE A 70 -3.67 -10.58 -0.98
C ILE A 70 -3.33 -12.04 -0.64
N GLU A 71 -3.58 -12.48 0.60
CA GLU A 71 -3.38 -13.89 0.99
C GLU A 71 -4.33 -14.82 0.21
N TYR A 72 -5.60 -14.44 0.02
CA TYR A 72 -6.53 -15.18 -0.83
C TYR A 72 -6.02 -15.31 -2.27
N LEU A 73 -5.55 -14.19 -2.86
CA LEU A 73 -5.00 -14.19 -4.21
C LEU A 73 -3.72 -15.04 -4.33
N GLU A 74 -2.92 -15.12 -3.27
CA GLU A 74 -1.73 -15.99 -3.24
C GLU A 74 -2.11 -17.47 -3.18
N ASP A 75 -3.13 -17.81 -2.40
CA ASP A 75 -3.58 -19.20 -2.23
C ASP A 75 -4.33 -19.70 -3.48
N GLU A 76 -5.21 -18.88 -4.07
CA GLU A 76 -6.02 -19.27 -5.23
C GLU A 76 -5.24 -19.19 -6.55
N TYR A 77 -4.34 -18.22 -6.68
CA TYR A 77 -3.52 -17.96 -7.86
C TYR A 77 -2.02 -17.93 -7.47
N PRO A 78 -1.41 -19.07 -7.14
CA PRO A 78 -0.07 -19.11 -6.53
C PRO A 78 1.06 -18.59 -7.43
N GLU A 79 0.88 -18.53 -8.76
CA GLU A 79 1.91 -18.10 -9.69
C GLU A 79 1.55 -16.82 -10.46
N PRO A 80 2.48 -15.88 -10.59
CA PRO A 80 3.75 -15.79 -9.86
C PRO A 80 3.54 -15.43 -8.37
N PRO A 81 4.40 -15.93 -7.46
CA PRO A 81 4.22 -15.73 -6.02
C PRO A 81 4.50 -14.28 -5.61
N VAL A 82 3.76 -13.79 -4.63
CA VAL A 82 4.00 -12.53 -3.92
C VAL A 82 4.31 -12.74 -2.43
N LEU A 83 4.45 -14.00 -2.02
CA LEU A 83 5.00 -14.43 -0.73
C LEU A 83 6.21 -15.33 -0.94
N PRO A 84 7.17 -15.36 -0.01
CA PRO A 84 8.25 -16.35 -0.05
C PRO A 84 7.72 -17.78 -0.05
N SER A 85 8.55 -18.73 -0.55
CA SER A 85 8.21 -20.14 -0.61
C SER A 85 7.61 -20.67 0.70
N VAL A 86 6.60 -21.54 0.59
CA VAL A 86 5.95 -22.20 1.74
C VAL A 86 6.92 -22.99 2.62
N GLU A 87 8.06 -23.43 2.04
CA GLU A 87 9.11 -24.13 2.78
C GLU A 87 9.93 -23.19 3.68
N SER A 88 9.84 -21.87 3.46
CA SER A 88 10.57 -20.86 4.23
C SER A 88 9.66 -20.10 5.19
N SER A 89 9.22 -20.76 6.27
CA SER A 89 8.34 -20.15 7.28
C SER A 89 8.91 -18.85 7.88
N ALA A 90 10.23 -18.79 8.06
CA ALA A 90 10.91 -17.60 8.59
C ALA A 90 10.79 -16.40 7.64
N LEU A 91 11.02 -16.60 6.32
CA LEU A 91 10.86 -15.52 5.34
C LEU A 91 9.39 -15.12 5.17
N ARG A 92 8.46 -16.07 5.21
CA ARG A 92 7.02 -15.76 5.19
C ARG A 92 6.60 -14.95 6.42
N ALA A 93 7.10 -15.29 7.61
CA ALA A 93 6.85 -14.50 8.82
C ALA A 93 7.44 -13.10 8.68
N ARG A 94 8.67 -12.97 8.16
CA ARG A 94 9.32 -11.68 7.89
C ARG A 94 8.49 -10.83 6.91
N ALA A 95 8.01 -11.42 5.82
CA ALA A 95 7.18 -10.71 4.85
C ALA A 95 5.90 -10.13 5.50
N ARG A 96 5.23 -10.91 6.34
CA ARG A 96 4.04 -10.46 7.08
C ARG A 96 4.34 -9.39 8.13
N ILE A 97 5.49 -9.48 8.82
CA ILE A 97 5.93 -8.45 9.77
C ILE A 97 6.09 -7.09 9.08
N PHE A 98 6.71 -7.06 7.90
CA PHE A 98 6.88 -5.81 7.16
C PHE A 98 5.58 -5.29 6.57
N GLU A 99 4.73 -6.19 6.09
CA GLU A 99 3.39 -5.83 5.62
C GLU A 99 2.55 -5.22 6.74
N ASP A 100 2.51 -5.85 7.92
CA ASP A 100 1.83 -5.31 9.11
C ASP A 100 2.44 -3.97 9.55
N PHE A 101 3.76 -3.83 9.54
CA PHE A 101 4.42 -2.57 9.85
C PHE A 101 4.04 -1.46 8.85
N ALA A 102 3.95 -1.79 7.57
CA ALA A 102 3.48 -0.84 6.55
C ALA A 102 2.04 -0.39 6.83
N ASP A 103 1.14 -1.32 7.13
CA ASP A 103 -0.29 -1.05 7.29
C ASP A 103 -0.63 -0.37 8.61
N THR A 104 -0.03 -0.81 9.72
CA THR A 104 -0.41 -0.35 11.07
C THR A 104 0.40 0.86 11.54
N SER A 105 1.57 1.09 10.95
CA SER A 105 2.49 2.13 11.40
C SER A 105 2.84 3.13 10.32
N PHE A 106 3.44 2.70 9.20
CA PHE A 106 3.96 3.61 8.18
C PHE A 106 2.84 4.34 7.42
N THR A 107 1.89 3.60 6.86
CA THR A 107 0.77 4.15 6.07
C THR A 107 -0.08 5.14 6.87
N PRO A 108 -0.47 4.88 8.13
CA PRO A 108 -1.20 5.85 8.93
C PRO A 108 -0.42 7.14 9.22
N GLN A 109 0.89 7.05 9.45
CA GLN A 109 1.72 8.22 9.71
C GLN A 109 1.84 9.11 8.48
N VAL A 110 2.08 8.52 7.29
CA VAL A 110 2.11 9.25 6.04
C VAL A 110 0.73 9.86 5.74
N GLY A 111 -0.36 9.12 5.96
CA GLY A 111 -1.72 9.65 5.81
C GLY A 111 -2.01 10.83 6.73
N GLN A 112 -1.56 10.79 7.98
CA GLN A 112 -1.69 11.92 8.90
C GLN A 112 -0.86 13.13 8.45
N LEU A 113 0.35 12.90 7.90
CA LEU A 113 1.18 13.97 7.34
C LEU A 113 0.48 14.62 6.14
N MET A 114 -0.06 13.81 5.21
CA MET A 114 -0.86 14.30 4.08
C MET A 114 -2.03 15.17 4.53
N ALA A 115 -2.81 14.69 5.49
CA ALA A 115 -3.96 15.42 6.03
C ALA A 115 -3.55 16.76 6.68
N GLU A 116 -2.43 16.79 7.40
CA GLU A 116 -1.93 18.03 7.99
C GLU A 116 -1.38 19.01 6.93
N MET A 117 -0.70 18.49 5.90
CA MET A 117 -0.18 19.28 4.79
C MET A 117 -1.30 19.87 3.90
N ALA A 118 -2.44 19.19 3.80
CA ALA A 118 -3.62 19.67 3.05
C ALA A 118 -4.31 20.88 3.72
N ARG A 119 -4.04 21.15 5.00
CA ARG A 119 -4.58 22.34 5.68
C ARG A 119 -3.91 23.61 5.17
N ALA A 120 -4.62 24.74 5.29
CA ALA A 120 -4.01 26.06 5.00
C ALA A 120 -2.74 26.27 5.84
N GLU A 121 -1.71 26.87 5.26
CA GLU A 121 -0.38 26.97 5.87
C GLU A 121 -0.41 27.55 7.30
N GLY A 122 -1.22 28.58 7.53
CA GLY A 122 -1.41 29.20 8.85
C GLY A 122 -2.18 28.37 9.87
N GLU A 123 -2.82 27.26 9.44
CA GLU A 123 -3.60 26.37 10.29
C GLU A 123 -2.88 25.05 10.62
N ARG A 124 -1.70 24.82 10.03
CA ARG A 124 -0.92 23.61 10.22
C ARG A 124 -0.29 23.58 11.62
N ASP A 125 -0.44 22.45 12.31
CA ASP A 125 0.27 22.21 13.58
C ASP A 125 1.73 21.84 13.29
N GLN A 126 2.63 22.82 13.42
CA GLN A 126 4.06 22.66 13.17
C GLN A 126 4.69 21.61 14.10
N GLY A 127 4.23 21.48 15.34
CA GLY A 127 4.69 20.47 16.27
C GLY A 127 4.28 19.06 15.84
N ARG A 128 3.07 18.90 15.31
CA ARG A 128 2.57 17.65 14.74
C ARG A 128 3.36 17.27 13.48
N LEU A 129 3.55 18.22 12.56
CA LEU A 129 4.36 18.00 11.35
C LEU A 129 5.74 17.48 11.70
N GLN A 130 6.45 18.15 12.62
CA GLN A 130 7.78 17.73 13.06
C GLN A 130 7.79 16.34 13.71
N ARG A 131 6.76 15.97 14.47
CA ARG A 131 6.67 14.63 15.06
C ARG A 131 6.46 13.56 13.99
N LEU A 132 5.58 13.81 13.02
CA LEU A 132 5.30 12.90 11.91
C LEU A 132 6.53 12.72 11.03
N HIS A 133 7.21 13.80 10.63
CA HIS A 133 8.46 13.74 9.87
C HIS A 133 9.48 12.86 10.58
N ARG A 134 9.80 13.15 11.86
CA ARG A 134 10.75 12.33 12.63
C ARG A 134 10.35 10.87 12.77
N SER A 135 9.05 10.59 12.84
CA SER A 135 8.57 9.21 12.94
C SER A 135 8.74 8.44 11.63
N ILE A 136 8.43 9.09 10.50
CA ILE A 136 8.61 8.51 9.17
C ILE A 136 10.09 8.33 8.86
N GLU A 137 10.93 9.31 9.18
CA GLU A 137 12.39 9.21 9.02
C GLU A 137 12.97 8.01 9.81
N ARG A 138 12.55 7.81 11.06
CA ARG A 138 12.96 6.63 11.84
C ARG A 138 12.52 5.32 11.21
N ALA A 139 11.31 5.28 10.62
CA ALA A 139 10.86 4.11 9.89
C ALA A 139 11.74 3.84 8.65
N LEU A 140 12.11 4.89 7.92
CA LEU A 140 13.02 4.79 6.77
C LEU A 140 14.43 4.37 7.19
N ASP A 141 14.94 4.86 8.33
CA ASP A 141 16.25 4.43 8.89
C ASP A 141 16.22 2.93 9.24
N TYR A 142 15.13 2.46 9.86
CA TYR A 142 14.93 1.05 10.15
C TYR A 142 14.89 0.21 8.87
N LEU A 143 14.12 0.62 7.86
CA LEU A 143 14.07 -0.06 6.56
C LEU A 143 15.44 -0.07 5.88
N ASN A 144 16.21 1.02 5.97
CA ASN A 144 17.56 1.08 5.42
C ASN A 144 18.50 0.07 6.07
N HIS A 145 18.38 -0.14 7.38
CA HIS A 145 19.12 -1.18 8.10
C HIS A 145 18.73 -2.58 7.65
N GLU A 146 17.42 -2.87 7.59
CA GLU A 146 16.86 -4.17 7.23
C GLU A 146 17.17 -4.59 5.78
N LEU A 147 17.36 -3.62 4.90
CA LEU A 147 17.75 -3.81 3.50
C LEU A 147 19.27 -4.01 3.30
N THR A 148 20.08 -4.01 4.39
CA THR A 148 21.52 -4.20 4.25
C THR A 148 21.84 -5.59 3.66
N GLY A 149 22.44 -5.60 2.47
CA GLY A 149 22.77 -6.83 1.75
C GLY A 149 21.54 -7.53 1.12
N GLN A 150 20.38 -6.89 1.13
CA GLN A 150 19.14 -7.43 0.56
C GLN A 150 18.67 -6.58 -0.64
N GLN A 151 18.04 -7.21 -1.61
CA GLN A 151 17.38 -6.51 -2.71
C GLN A 151 15.98 -6.06 -2.32
N PHE A 152 15.25 -6.89 -1.57
CA PHE A 152 13.89 -6.67 -1.08
C PHE A 152 13.78 -7.11 0.38
N LEU A 153 12.74 -6.68 1.07
CA LEU A 153 12.59 -6.82 2.53
C LEU A 153 12.51 -8.27 3.02
N ALA A 154 12.06 -9.20 2.18
CA ALA A 154 11.93 -10.62 2.52
C ALA A 154 12.63 -11.55 1.49
N GLY A 155 13.75 -11.10 0.93
CA GLY A 155 14.53 -11.82 -0.08
C GLY A 155 14.13 -11.40 -1.49
N ASP A 156 13.08 -11.99 -2.04
CA ASP A 156 12.48 -11.57 -3.31
C ASP A 156 11.35 -10.55 -3.09
N PHE A 157 10.95 -9.86 -4.18
CA PHE A 157 9.82 -8.93 -4.14
C PHE A 157 8.55 -9.62 -3.63
N SER A 158 7.91 -9.03 -2.63
CA SER A 158 6.80 -9.67 -1.94
C SER A 158 5.85 -8.66 -1.31
N ILE A 159 4.84 -9.15 -0.58
CA ILE A 159 3.92 -8.31 0.18
C ILE A 159 4.64 -7.36 1.15
N ALA A 160 5.85 -7.74 1.61
CA ALA A 160 6.69 -6.88 2.45
C ALA A 160 7.00 -5.54 1.78
N ASP A 161 7.29 -5.56 0.47
CA ASP A 161 7.63 -4.38 -0.32
C ASP A 161 6.37 -3.67 -0.81
N ILE A 162 5.38 -4.44 -1.23
CA ILE A 162 4.09 -3.96 -1.73
C ILE A 162 3.38 -3.09 -0.68
N GLY A 163 3.45 -3.46 0.60
CA GLY A 163 2.84 -2.70 1.69
C GLY A 163 3.29 -1.24 1.75
N PHE A 164 4.56 -0.96 1.48
CA PHE A 164 5.11 0.39 1.52
C PHE A 164 4.90 1.18 0.24
N ALA A 165 4.81 0.51 -0.92
CA ALA A 165 4.83 1.14 -2.22
C ALA A 165 3.86 2.34 -2.36
N PRO A 166 2.57 2.25 -1.97
CA PRO A 166 1.63 3.34 -2.13
C PRO A 166 2.02 4.64 -1.43
N ARG A 167 2.69 4.53 -0.28
CA ARG A 167 3.06 5.69 0.54
C ARG A 167 4.48 6.18 0.29
N LEU A 168 5.38 5.32 -0.17
CA LEU A 168 6.71 5.75 -0.61
C LEU A 168 6.64 6.68 -1.83
N LEU A 169 5.71 6.42 -2.76
CA LEU A 169 5.55 7.21 -3.98
C LEU A 169 5.18 8.68 -3.72
N VAL A 170 4.54 8.99 -2.60
CA VAL A 170 4.06 10.35 -2.27
C VAL A 170 5.00 11.11 -1.32
N LEU A 171 6.03 10.49 -0.77
CA LEU A 171 6.90 11.13 0.23
C LEU A 171 7.62 12.37 -0.31
N GLY A 172 8.05 12.36 -1.56
CA GLY A 172 8.69 13.52 -2.20
C GLY A 172 7.79 14.75 -2.24
N GLU A 173 6.49 14.56 -2.52
CA GLU A 173 5.50 15.64 -2.52
C GLU A 173 5.26 16.21 -1.11
N LEU A 174 5.54 15.41 -0.07
CA LEU A 174 5.44 15.80 1.35
C LEU A 174 6.74 16.37 1.93
N GLY A 175 7.75 16.61 1.06
CA GLY A 175 9.05 17.16 1.47
C GLY A 175 9.96 16.15 2.17
N LEU A 176 9.73 14.85 1.99
CA LEU A 176 10.54 13.78 2.55
C LEU A 176 11.28 13.03 1.44
N GLU A 177 12.60 13.18 1.40
CA GLU A 177 13.46 12.42 0.49
C GLU A 177 13.84 11.09 1.11
N ALA A 178 13.06 10.04 0.82
CA ALA A 178 13.19 8.72 1.45
C ALA A 178 14.61 8.13 1.35
N GLY A 179 15.26 8.29 0.19
CA GLY A 179 16.62 7.81 -0.09
C GLY A 179 17.76 8.68 0.46
N LEU A 180 17.49 9.92 0.91
CA LEU A 180 18.52 10.84 1.39
C LEU A 180 19.26 10.24 2.61
N ASN A 181 20.58 10.03 2.46
CA ASN A 181 21.42 9.36 3.45
C ASN A 181 21.04 7.90 3.76
N ARG A 182 20.20 7.27 2.91
CA ARG A 182 19.70 5.90 3.05
C ARG A 182 19.91 5.11 1.75
N PRO A 183 21.16 4.71 1.45
CA PRO A 183 21.51 4.13 0.14
C PRO A 183 20.76 2.81 -0.16
N ASN A 184 20.43 2.02 0.85
CA ASN A 184 19.67 0.77 0.66
C ASN A 184 18.21 1.06 0.32
N VAL A 185 17.58 2.04 0.99
CA VAL A 185 16.22 2.51 0.68
C VAL A 185 16.18 3.13 -0.72
N ASP A 186 17.14 3.97 -1.09
CA ASP A 186 17.22 4.57 -2.43
C ASP A 186 17.28 3.50 -3.53
N ALA A 187 18.18 2.52 -3.36
CA ALA A 187 18.31 1.43 -4.30
C ALA A 187 17.05 0.52 -4.36
N TRP A 188 16.40 0.31 -3.21
CA TRP A 188 15.15 -0.45 -3.12
C TRP A 188 13.99 0.25 -3.82
N ILE A 189 13.80 1.56 -3.59
CA ILE A 189 12.77 2.37 -4.26
C ILE A 189 12.97 2.34 -5.77
N LYS A 190 14.22 2.49 -6.26
CA LYS A 190 14.52 2.41 -7.69
C LYS A 190 14.10 1.08 -8.29
N ARG A 191 14.43 -0.05 -7.64
CA ARG A 191 14.00 -1.39 -8.09
C ARG A 191 12.49 -1.56 -8.11
N MET A 192 11.78 -1.01 -7.10
CA MET A 192 10.31 -1.04 -7.10
C MET A 192 9.73 -0.22 -8.25
N LEU A 193 10.27 0.97 -8.52
CA LEU A 193 9.80 1.84 -9.62
C LEU A 193 10.04 1.26 -11.02
N GLU A 194 10.92 0.28 -11.18
CA GLU A 194 11.12 -0.45 -12.43
C GLU A 194 9.99 -1.46 -12.71
N ARG A 195 9.17 -1.79 -11.71
CA ARG A 195 8.08 -2.77 -11.87
C ARG A 195 6.85 -2.13 -12.52
N PRO A 196 6.31 -2.70 -13.61
CA PRO A 196 5.13 -2.17 -14.28
C PRO A 196 3.91 -2.05 -13.36
N SER A 197 3.76 -2.96 -12.40
CA SER A 197 2.69 -2.96 -11.39
C SER A 197 2.73 -1.71 -10.50
N ILE A 198 3.92 -1.24 -10.14
CA ILE A 198 4.12 -0.02 -9.35
C ILE A 198 3.96 1.22 -10.23
N GLN A 199 4.48 1.20 -11.46
CA GLN A 199 4.35 2.32 -12.40
C GLN A 199 2.90 2.64 -12.73
N SER A 200 2.04 1.62 -12.80
CA SER A 200 0.61 1.80 -13.06
C SER A 200 -0.12 2.62 -11.99
N LEU A 201 0.45 2.79 -10.80
CA LEU A 201 -0.12 3.61 -9.74
C LEU A 201 0.25 5.10 -9.84
N GLN A 202 1.33 5.46 -10.55
CA GLN A 202 1.86 6.83 -10.56
C GLN A 202 0.87 7.86 -11.14
N GLY A 203 0.04 7.48 -12.11
CA GLY A 203 -0.98 8.37 -12.69
C GLY A 203 -2.20 8.60 -11.79
N VAL A 204 -2.41 7.77 -10.78
CA VAL A 204 -3.60 7.79 -9.91
C VAL A 204 -3.38 8.64 -8.66
N THR A 205 -2.14 8.75 -8.17
CA THR A 205 -1.81 9.44 -6.91
C THR A 205 -1.88 10.97 -7.03
N ALA A 206 -1.40 11.55 -8.13
CA ALA A 206 -1.36 13.00 -8.31
C ALA A 206 -2.75 13.63 -8.50
N GLU A 207 -3.62 13.03 -9.32
CA GLU A 207 -4.97 13.55 -9.56
C GLU A 207 -5.92 13.37 -8.36
N ALA A 208 -5.72 12.30 -7.60
CA ALA A 208 -6.61 11.96 -6.49
C ALA A 208 -6.33 12.78 -5.22
N LEU A 209 -5.10 13.27 -5.04
CA LEU A 209 -4.75 14.16 -3.93
C LEU A 209 -5.28 15.60 -4.14
N ALA A 210 -5.59 15.99 -5.37
CA ALA A 210 -6.13 17.30 -5.70
C ALA A 210 -7.65 17.43 -5.49
N GLY A 211 -8.35 16.34 -5.19
CA GLY A 211 -9.81 16.27 -5.05
C GLY A 211 -10.35 15.88 -3.66
N VAL A 212 -9.52 15.90 -2.60
CA VAL A 212 -9.94 15.57 -1.23
C VAL A 212 -9.86 16.80 -0.32
#